data_c5fc1a74b6db7b7bb6f97b7fe30e6f00
#
_entry.id   c5fc1a74b6db7b7bb6f97b7fe30e6f00
#
_cell.length_a   1.000
_cell.length_b   1.000
_cell.length_c   1.000
_cell.angle_alpha   90.00
_cell.angle_beta   90.00
_cell.angle_gamma   90.00
#
_symmetry.space_group_name_H-M   'P 1'
#
loop_
_entity.id
_entity.type
_entity.pdbx_description
1 polymer ?
#
loop_
_entity_poly.entity_id
_entity_poly.type
_entity_poly.pdbx_seq_one_letter_code
_entity_poly.pdbx_strand_id
1 'polypeptide(L)'
;MMGGIWAIAAAVCAAGAVWLHGWSPVRSPPDSSGRPCAMPLPLVLEMLGVAIRHGTSIPTALITVGDIASDEFGAGLRLAGERLQDGVAWDEAWPDGSELVVIRDAFASSWSSGSSPVNRLETAIEQLEWNERSRIERSAAKLSIRLLLPTGLCMLPAFVAIGVIPAVMSFLH
;
A
#
# COMPACT_ATOMS: atom_id res chain seq x y z
N MET A 1 -42.22 -36.20 -9.52
CA MET A 1 -42.04 -34.73 -9.32
C MET A 1 -40.82 -34.35 -8.47
N MET A 2 -40.06 -35.30 -7.90
CA MET A 2 -38.85 -35.02 -7.09
C MET A 2 -37.59 -34.62 -7.87
N GLY A 3 -37.51 -34.95 -9.16
CA GLY A 3 -36.30 -34.63 -9.96
C GLY A 3 -36.12 -33.15 -10.31
N GLY A 4 -37.18 -32.38 -10.39
CA GLY A 4 -37.11 -30.96 -10.75
C GLY A 4 -36.51 -30.04 -9.64
N ILE A 5 -36.71 -30.42 -8.38
CA ILE A 5 -36.23 -29.61 -7.24
C ILE A 5 -34.71 -29.73 -7.12
N TRP A 6 -34.14 -30.89 -7.38
CA TRP A 6 -32.69 -31.09 -7.37
C TRP A 6 -31.98 -30.40 -8.52
N ALA A 7 -32.63 -30.34 -9.70
CA ALA A 7 -32.09 -29.62 -10.85
C ALA A 7 -32.05 -28.10 -10.62
N ILE A 8 -33.05 -27.53 -9.97
CA ILE A 8 -33.11 -26.11 -9.63
C ILE A 8 -32.06 -25.76 -8.57
N ALA A 9 -31.89 -26.59 -7.54
CA ALA A 9 -30.90 -26.40 -6.51
C ALA A 9 -29.45 -26.45 -7.09
N ALA A 10 -29.18 -27.39 -8.00
CA ALA A 10 -27.91 -27.50 -8.69
C ALA A 10 -27.64 -26.29 -9.59
N ALA A 11 -28.62 -25.79 -10.32
CA ALA A 11 -28.51 -24.61 -11.18
C ALA A 11 -28.22 -23.34 -10.37
N VAL A 12 -28.86 -23.15 -9.21
CA VAL A 12 -28.62 -22.01 -8.32
C VAL A 12 -27.21 -22.05 -7.71
N CYS A 13 -26.73 -23.24 -7.32
CA CYS A 13 -25.35 -23.40 -6.84
C CYS A 13 -24.31 -23.15 -7.94
N ALA A 14 -24.55 -23.61 -9.17
CA ALA A 14 -23.67 -23.37 -10.31
C ALA A 14 -23.63 -21.87 -10.70
N ALA A 15 -24.78 -21.21 -10.72
CA ALA A 15 -24.85 -19.78 -11.01
C ALA A 15 -24.15 -18.95 -9.91
N GLY A 16 -24.26 -19.32 -8.65
CA GLY A 16 -23.53 -18.71 -7.54
C GLY A 16 -22.02 -18.88 -7.66
N ALA A 17 -21.55 -20.06 -8.07
CA ALA A 17 -20.12 -20.33 -8.26
C ALA A 17 -19.53 -19.53 -9.43
N VAL A 18 -20.25 -19.39 -10.54
CA VAL A 18 -19.85 -18.58 -11.70
C VAL A 18 -19.81 -17.09 -11.36
N TRP A 19 -20.78 -16.62 -10.57
CA TRP A 19 -20.81 -15.21 -10.13
C TRP A 19 -19.67 -14.87 -9.18
N LEU A 20 -19.29 -15.79 -8.28
CA LEU A 20 -18.13 -15.67 -7.40
C LEU A 20 -16.81 -15.71 -8.17
N HIS A 21 -16.70 -16.48 -9.25
CA HIS A 21 -15.50 -16.54 -10.10
C HIS A 21 -15.34 -15.28 -10.94
N GLY A 22 -16.43 -14.64 -11.36
CA GLY A 22 -16.39 -13.39 -12.14
C GLY A 22 -16.02 -12.15 -11.32
N TRP A 23 -15.99 -12.26 -9.98
CA TRP A 23 -15.71 -11.13 -9.09
C TRP A 23 -14.26 -11.09 -8.58
N SER A 24 -13.34 -11.77 -9.24
CA SER A 24 -11.91 -11.69 -8.91
C SER A 24 -11.18 -10.77 -9.88
N PRO A 25 -10.98 -9.51 -9.51
CA PRO A 25 -9.65 -9.01 -9.61
C PRO A 25 -9.10 -8.82 -8.19
N VAL A 26 -8.42 -9.84 -7.68
CA VAL A 26 -7.28 -9.54 -6.82
C VAL A 26 -6.35 -8.73 -7.72
N ARG A 27 -6.52 -7.43 -7.71
CA ARG A 27 -5.45 -6.56 -8.13
C ARG A 27 -4.36 -6.83 -7.11
N SER A 28 -3.40 -7.64 -7.51
CA SER A 28 -2.11 -7.72 -6.85
C SER A 28 -1.69 -6.28 -6.56
N PRO A 29 -1.16 -5.97 -5.37
CA PRO A 29 -0.49 -4.69 -5.17
C PRO A 29 0.47 -4.53 -6.35
N PRO A 30 0.64 -3.31 -6.90
CA PRO A 30 1.57 -3.10 -8.00
C PRO A 30 2.86 -3.79 -7.61
N ASP A 31 3.22 -4.77 -8.43
CA ASP A 31 4.40 -5.59 -8.24
C ASP A 31 5.59 -4.66 -8.00
N SER A 32 6.09 -4.67 -6.77
CA SER A 32 7.45 -4.23 -6.49
C SER A 32 8.50 -5.21 -7.03
N SER A 33 8.07 -6.23 -7.73
CA SER A 33 8.89 -7.35 -8.25
C SER A 33 9.44 -7.11 -9.65
N GLY A 34 9.77 -5.89 -9.99
CA GLY A 34 10.39 -5.56 -11.28
C GLY A 34 11.43 -4.45 -11.26
N ARG A 35 11.62 -3.78 -10.13
CA ARG A 35 12.70 -2.81 -9.99
C ARG A 35 13.86 -3.47 -9.25
N PRO A 36 15.06 -3.53 -9.84
CA PRO A 36 16.21 -4.03 -9.14
C PRO A 36 16.46 -3.13 -7.93
N CYS A 37 16.22 -3.67 -6.74
CA CYS A 37 16.67 -3.16 -5.44
C CYS A 37 16.50 -1.63 -5.24
N ALA A 38 15.30 -1.10 -5.53
CA ALA A 38 15.01 0.27 -5.15
C ALA A 38 15.07 0.37 -3.61
N MET A 39 15.95 1.21 -3.11
CA MET A 39 16.10 1.43 -1.67
C MET A 39 14.79 1.99 -1.11
N PRO A 40 14.20 1.39 -0.05
CA PRO A 40 12.94 1.87 0.51
C PRO A 40 13.11 3.29 1.05
N LEU A 41 12.16 4.18 0.74
CA LEU A 41 12.17 5.58 1.16
C LEU A 41 12.41 5.79 2.67
N PRO A 42 11.86 4.98 3.60
CA PRO A 42 12.18 5.09 5.02
C PRO A 42 13.67 4.93 5.33
N LEU A 43 14.34 3.98 4.67
CA LEU A 43 15.78 3.76 4.87
C LEU A 43 16.60 4.96 4.36
N VAL A 44 16.21 5.56 3.24
CA VAL A 44 16.86 6.78 2.72
C VAL A 44 16.73 7.93 3.71
N LEU A 45 15.54 8.13 4.28
CA LEU A 45 15.30 9.18 5.29
C LEU A 45 16.12 8.94 6.57
N GLU A 46 16.27 7.69 7.01
CA GLU A 46 17.13 7.35 8.14
C GLU A 46 18.61 7.65 7.84
N MET A 47 19.10 7.27 6.66
CA MET A 47 20.48 7.55 6.26
C MET A 47 20.76 9.05 6.20
N LEU A 48 19.83 9.83 5.62
CA LEU A 48 19.91 11.29 5.62
C LEU A 48 19.91 11.85 7.04
N GLY A 49 19.05 11.34 7.91
CA GLY A 49 18.98 11.73 9.32
C GLY A 49 20.28 11.45 10.07
N VAL A 50 20.89 10.29 9.85
CA VAL A 50 22.18 9.93 10.44
C VAL A 50 23.30 10.86 9.93
N ALA A 51 23.40 11.10 8.61
CA ALA A 51 24.38 11.97 8.02
C ALA A 51 24.32 13.39 8.63
N ILE A 52 23.13 13.95 8.76
CA ILE A 52 22.93 15.30 9.31
C ILE A 52 23.20 15.34 10.82
N ARG A 53 22.85 14.31 11.58
CA ARG A 53 23.22 14.21 13.00
C ARG A 53 24.72 14.23 13.21
N HIS A 54 25.50 13.71 12.26
CA HIS A 54 26.95 13.75 12.26
C HIS A 54 27.54 15.08 11.74
N GLY A 55 26.69 16.07 11.45
CA GLY A 55 27.11 17.40 11.06
C GLY A 55 27.33 17.58 9.56
N THR A 56 26.89 16.63 8.74
CA THR A 56 26.95 16.76 7.28
C THR A 56 25.94 17.79 6.81
N SER A 57 26.30 18.64 5.84
CA SER A 57 25.34 19.57 5.22
C SER A 57 24.27 18.84 4.42
N ILE A 58 23.07 19.43 4.31
CA ILE A 58 21.96 18.84 3.54
C ILE A 58 22.39 18.47 2.11
N PRO A 59 23.05 19.36 1.32
CA PRO A 59 23.48 19.00 -0.03
C PRO A 59 24.43 17.81 -0.07
N THR A 60 25.43 17.79 0.83
CA THR A 60 26.40 16.69 0.89
C THR A 60 25.74 15.36 1.30
N ALA A 61 24.78 15.40 2.24
CA ALA A 61 24.04 14.22 2.64
C ALA A 61 23.21 13.65 1.47
N LEU A 62 22.56 14.52 0.69
CA LEU A 62 21.79 14.13 -0.50
C LEU A 62 22.66 13.45 -1.56
N ILE A 63 23.83 14.00 -1.84
CA ILE A 63 24.80 13.43 -2.80
C ILE A 63 25.24 12.04 -2.30
N THR A 64 25.70 11.95 -1.05
CA THR A 64 26.25 10.71 -0.50
C THR A 64 25.21 9.58 -0.48
N VAL A 65 23.98 9.87 -0.06
CA VAL A 65 22.88 8.89 -0.03
C VAL A 65 22.42 8.57 -1.45
N GLY A 66 22.40 9.54 -2.36
CA GLY A 66 22.09 9.35 -3.77
C GLY A 66 23.07 8.41 -4.48
N ASP A 67 24.36 8.52 -4.16
CA ASP A 67 25.41 7.61 -4.70
C ASP A 67 25.23 6.17 -4.21
N ILE A 68 24.72 5.97 -3.00
CA ILE A 68 24.46 4.64 -2.43
C ILE A 68 23.21 4.02 -3.05
N ALA A 69 22.15 4.80 -3.29
CA ALA A 69 20.88 4.31 -3.81
C ALA A 69 20.98 3.77 -5.25
N SER A 70 21.91 4.27 -6.07
CA SER A 70 22.29 3.74 -7.41
C SER A 70 21.13 3.51 -8.41
N ASP A 71 19.94 4.01 -8.15
CA ASP A 71 18.74 3.94 -8.99
C ASP A 71 18.36 5.34 -9.53
N GLU A 72 17.25 5.44 -10.26
CA GLU A 72 16.74 6.72 -10.78
C GLU A 72 16.43 7.71 -9.65
N PHE A 73 15.93 7.20 -8.53
CA PHE A 73 15.67 7.99 -7.34
C PHE A 73 16.97 8.52 -6.71
N GLY A 74 18.01 7.67 -6.57
CA GLY A 74 19.32 8.06 -6.10
C GLY A 74 19.98 9.12 -7.00
N ALA A 75 19.86 8.95 -8.32
CA ALA A 75 20.34 9.95 -9.28
C ALA A 75 19.63 11.30 -9.10
N GLY A 76 18.31 11.28 -8.81
CA GLY A 76 17.53 12.48 -8.49
C GLY A 76 18.01 13.18 -7.21
N LEU A 77 18.30 12.42 -6.15
CA LEU A 77 18.85 12.96 -4.89
C LEU A 77 20.21 13.60 -5.10
N ARG A 78 21.08 12.91 -5.83
CA ARG A 78 22.42 13.42 -6.15
C ARG A 78 22.34 14.73 -6.94
N LEU A 79 21.52 14.77 -7.98
CA LEU A 79 21.32 15.96 -8.80
C LEU A 79 20.79 17.14 -7.97
N ALA A 80 19.83 16.91 -7.07
CA ALA A 80 19.33 17.93 -6.17
C ALA A 80 20.45 18.46 -5.26
N GLY A 81 21.25 17.56 -4.68
CA GLY A 81 22.40 17.94 -3.84
C GLY A 81 23.44 18.76 -4.57
N GLU A 82 23.82 18.36 -5.80
CA GLU A 82 24.78 19.08 -6.65
C GLU A 82 24.26 20.49 -6.98
N ARG A 83 23.00 20.61 -7.40
CA ARG A 83 22.38 21.91 -7.70
C ARG A 83 22.34 22.84 -6.48
N LEU A 84 22.07 22.30 -5.30
CA LEU A 84 22.08 23.09 -4.06
C LEU A 84 23.49 23.53 -3.67
N GLN A 85 24.51 22.72 -3.95
CA GLN A 85 25.94 23.14 -3.78
C GLN A 85 26.33 24.24 -4.75
N ASP A 86 25.81 24.20 -5.98
CA ASP A 86 26.04 25.23 -7.01
C ASP A 86 25.24 26.52 -6.73
N GLY A 87 24.44 26.56 -5.65
CA GLY A 87 23.70 27.76 -5.25
C GLY A 87 22.35 27.94 -5.97
N VAL A 88 21.85 26.92 -6.63
CA VAL A 88 20.49 26.92 -7.21
C VAL A 88 19.44 27.09 -6.10
N ALA A 89 18.38 27.85 -6.38
CA ALA A 89 17.30 28.06 -5.43
C ALA A 89 16.64 26.73 -5.03
N TRP A 90 16.21 26.64 -3.76
CA TRP A 90 15.65 25.41 -3.19
C TRP A 90 14.57 24.76 -4.08
N ASP A 91 13.63 25.56 -4.58
CA ASP A 91 12.49 25.06 -5.35
C ASP A 91 12.88 24.58 -6.76
N GLU A 92 13.98 25.09 -7.32
CA GLU A 92 14.47 24.75 -8.65
C GLU A 92 15.49 23.60 -8.65
N ALA A 93 16.05 23.29 -7.47
CA ALA A 93 17.10 22.27 -7.36
C ALA A 93 16.55 20.84 -7.52
N TRP A 94 15.27 20.61 -7.24
CA TRP A 94 14.67 19.29 -7.19
C TRP A 94 14.12 18.84 -8.55
N PRO A 95 14.52 17.68 -9.05
CA PRO A 95 13.89 17.09 -10.23
C PRO A 95 12.48 16.55 -9.90
N ASP A 96 11.68 16.34 -10.95
CA ASP A 96 10.34 15.80 -10.81
C ASP A 96 10.37 14.36 -10.29
N GLY A 97 9.59 14.08 -9.24
CA GLY A 97 9.49 12.75 -8.65
C GLY A 97 8.66 12.76 -7.35
N SER A 98 7.68 11.87 -7.24
CA SER A 98 6.78 11.84 -6.08
C SER A 98 7.50 11.53 -4.76
N GLU A 99 8.54 10.71 -4.79
CA GLU A 99 9.32 10.33 -3.61
C GLU A 99 10.28 11.47 -3.20
N LEU A 100 10.82 12.19 -4.18
CA LEU A 100 11.68 13.35 -3.94
C LEU A 100 10.92 14.50 -3.29
N VAL A 101 9.63 14.66 -3.58
CA VAL A 101 8.78 15.66 -2.94
C VAL A 101 8.71 15.45 -1.42
N VAL A 102 8.62 14.22 -0.95
CA VAL A 102 8.58 13.90 0.49
C VAL A 102 9.87 14.36 1.17
N ILE A 103 11.02 14.12 0.55
CA ILE A 103 12.33 14.54 1.08
C ILE A 103 12.47 16.07 1.02
N ARG A 104 12.11 16.67 -0.10
CA ARG A 104 12.11 18.12 -0.27
C ARG A 104 11.32 18.81 0.83
N ASP A 105 10.10 18.36 1.07
CA ASP A 105 9.18 18.96 2.05
C ASP A 105 9.68 18.76 3.49
N ALA A 106 10.29 17.61 3.81
CA ALA A 106 10.91 17.35 5.09
C ALA A 106 12.07 18.32 5.40
N PHE A 107 12.84 18.71 4.40
CA PHE A 107 14.00 19.60 4.55
C PHE A 107 13.71 21.09 4.31
N ALA A 108 12.62 21.45 3.63
CA ALA A 108 12.32 22.83 3.21
C ALA A 108 12.39 23.84 4.35
N SER A 109 11.80 23.51 5.51
CA SER A 109 11.82 24.41 6.66
C SER A 109 13.17 24.50 7.35
N SER A 110 13.95 23.41 7.33
CA SER A 110 15.28 23.39 7.90
C SER A 110 16.24 24.21 7.04
N TRP A 111 16.08 24.11 5.73
CA TRP A 111 16.84 24.93 4.78
C TRP A 111 16.59 26.43 4.96
N SER A 112 15.31 26.84 5.08
CA SER A 112 14.92 28.24 5.23
C SER A 112 15.23 28.84 6.58
N SER A 113 15.12 28.05 7.67
CA SER A 113 15.30 28.51 9.05
C SER A 113 16.68 28.22 9.65
N GLY A 114 17.49 27.40 8.99
CA GLY A 114 18.78 26.90 9.53
C GLY A 114 18.61 25.97 10.74
N SER A 115 17.36 25.51 11.04
CA SER A 115 17.11 24.60 12.16
C SER A 115 17.42 23.14 11.77
N SER A 116 17.74 22.31 12.78
CA SER A 116 18.03 20.88 12.53
C SER A 116 16.80 20.16 11.98
N PRO A 117 16.91 19.44 10.86
CA PRO A 117 15.79 18.72 10.25
C PRO A 117 15.47 17.36 10.95
N VAL A 118 16.25 16.96 11.94
CA VAL A 118 16.19 15.61 12.56
C VAL A 118 14.79 15.26 13.03
N ASN A 119 14.13 16.14 13.79
CA ASN A 119 12.78 15.88 14.31
C ASN A 119 11.73 15.73 13.17
N ARG A 120 11.90 16.44 12.08
CA ARG A 120 10.97 16.33 10.93
C ARG A 120 11.20 15.06 10.14
N LEU A 121 12.44 14.63 10.02
CA LEU A 121 12.78 13.35 9.42
C LEU A 121 12.19 12.19 10.22
N GLU A 122 12.29 12.23 11.55
CA GLU A 122 11.65 11.25 12.43
C GLU A 122 10.14 11.21 12.23
N THR A 123 9.47 12.36 12.19
CA THR A 123 8.04 12.43 11.91
C THR A 123 7.68 11.89 10.52
N ALA A 124 8.48 12.18 9.51
CA ALA A 124 8.25 11.67 8.15
C ALA A 124 8.38 10.14 8.07
N ILE A 125 9.37 9.57 8.76
CA ILE A 125 9.56 8.12 8.87
C ILE A 125 8.36 7.47 9.57
N GLU A 126 7.93 8.01 10.72
CA GLU A 126 6.77 7.51 11.45
C GLU A 126 5.48 7.55 10.62
N GLN A 127 5.27 8.59 9.83
CA GLN A 127 4.10 8.69 8.93
C GLN A 127 4.12 7.64 7.82
N LEU A 128 5.29 7.35 7.25
CA LEU A 128 5.44 6.33 6.24
C LEU A 128 5.17 4.93 6.80
N GLU A 129 5.73 4.61 7.96
CA GLU A 129 5.49 3.34 8.64
C GLU A 129 4.01 3.17 9.02
N TRP A 130 3.36 4.22 9.54
CA TRP A 130 1.93 4.22 9.86
C TRP A 130 1.07 3.93 8.63
N ASN A 131 1.39 4.55 7.51
CA ASN A 131 0.68 4.34 6.25
C ASN A 131 0.82 2.90 5.74
N GLU A 132 2.01 2.30 5.85
CA GLU A 132 2.24 0.91 5.47
C GLU A 132 1.47 -0.06 6.37
N ARG A 133 1.53 0.10 7.69
CA ARG A 133 0.76 -0.70 8.65
C ARG A 133 -0.74 -0.61 8.38
N SER A 134 -1.26 0.59 8.19
CA SER A 134 -2.68 0.82 7.87
C SER A 134 -3.11 0.14 6.56
N ARG A 135 -2.24 0.07 5.54
CA ARG A 135 -2.51 -0.66 4.29
C ARG A 135 -2.59 -2.17 4.53
N ILE A 136 -1.68 -2.72 5.32
CA ILE A 136 -1.65 -4.15 5.67
C ILE A 136 -2.90 -4.54 6.45
N GLU A 137 -3.26 -3.77 7.47
CA GLU A 137 -4.46 -3.99 8.30
C GLU A 137 -5.76 -3.94 7.49
N ARG A 138 -5.89 -2.96 6.58
CA ARG A 138 -7.05 -2.86 5.68
C ARG A 138 -7.13 -4.04 4.71
N SER A 139 -5.99 -4.55 4.26
CA SER A 139 -5.94 -5.71 3.39
C SER A 139 -6.33 -7.00 4.14
N ALA A 140 -5.86 -7.17 5.36
CA ALA A 140 -6.23 -8.29 6.24
C ALA A 140 -7.72 -8.27 6.59
N ALA A 141 -8.28 -7.11 6.95
CA ALA A 141 -9.70 -6.96 7.24
C ALA A 141 -10.60 -7.29 6.03
N LYS A 142 -10.20 -6.91 4.83
CA LYS A 142 -10.92 -7.26 3.59
C LYS A 142 -10.93 -8.78 3.32
N LEU A 143 -9.87 -9.48 3.67
CA LEU A 143 -9.80 -10.93 3.54
C LEU A 143 -10.79 -11.64 4.47
N SER A 144 -10.92 -11.21 5.72
CA SER A 144 -11.84 -11.78 6.70
C SER A 144 -13.29 -11.67 6.25
N ILE A 145 -13.69 -10.51 5.73
CA ILE A 145 -15.05 -10.29 5.22
C ILE A 145 -15.32 -11.15 3.96
N ARG A 146 -14.32 -11.29 3.08
CA ARG A 146 -14.45 -12.10 1.86
C ARG A 146 -14.60 -13.59 2.12
N LEU A 147 -14.07 -14.11 3.22
CA LEU A 147 -14.20 -15.52 3.60
C LEU A 147 -15.55 -15.82 4.29
N LEU A 148 -16.11 -14.87 5.04
CA LEU A 148 -17.39 -15.01 5.72
C LEU A 148 -18.61 -14.91 4.79
N LEU A 149 -18.51 -14.06 3.74
CA LEU A 149 -19.61 -13.81 2.82
C LEU A 149 -20.07 -15.07 2.05
N PRO A 150 -19.17 -15.85 1.41
CA PRO A 150 -19.60 -17.05 0.67
C PRO A 150 -20.13 -18.14 1.60
N THR A 151 -19.59 -18.27 2.80
CA THR A 151 -20.06 -19.29 3.76
C THR A 151 -21.48 -18.98 4.25
N GLY A 152 -21.77 -17.72 4.56
CA GLY A 152 -23.11 -17.28 4.97
C GLY A 152 -24.14 -17.39 3.84
N LEU A 153 -23.75 -17.01 2.62
CA LEU A 153 -24.64 -17.06 1.46
C LEU A 153 -24.96 -18.50 1.01
N CYS A 154 -24.03 -19.44 1.21
CA CYS A 154 -24.23 -20.83 0.87
C CYS A 154 -25.08 -21.59 1.92
N MET A 155 -24.98 -21.22 3.19
CA MET A 155 -25.76 -21.81 4.26
C MET A 155 -27.23 -21.42 4.22
N LEU A 156 -27.59 -20.23 3.74
CA LEU A 156 -28.96 -19.73 3.69
C LEU A 156 -29.88 -20.59 2.79
N PRO A 157 -29.54 -20.88 1.52
CA PRO A 157 -30.36 -21.74 0.67
C PRO A 157 -30.42 -23.20 1.18
N ALA A 158 -29.33 -23.69 1.77
CA ALA A 158 -29.31 -25.03 2.36
C ALA A 158 -30.24 -25.14 3.56
N PHE A 159 -30.29 -24.15 4.43
CA PHE A 159 -31.21 -24.08 5.56
C PHE A 159 -32.70 -24.05 5.12
N VAL A 160 -33.00 -23.26 4.09
CA VAL A 160 -34.35 -23.18 3.53
C VAL A 160 -34.75 -24.53 2.92
N ALA A 161 -33.85 -25.18 2.19
CA ALA A 161 -34.16 -26.47 1.54
C ALA A 161 -34.36 -27.63 2.53
N ILE A 162 -33.60 -27.66 3.61
CA ILE A 162 -33.61 -28.77 4.57
C ILE A 162 -34.60 -28.52 5.73
N GLY A 163 -34.73 -27.26 6.14
CA GLY A 163 -35.55 -26.89 7.32
C GLY A 163 -36.94 -26.39 6.98
N VAL A 164 -37.06 -25.41 6.09
CA VAL A 164 -38.32 -24.72 5.84
C VAL A 164 -39.23 -25.52 4.92
N ILE A 165 -38.73 -26.12 3.85
CA ILE A 165 -39.53 -26.88 2.89
C ILE A 165 -40.21 -28.09 3.54
N PRO A 166 -39.52 -28.96 4.30
CA PRO A 166 -40.18 -30.09 4.97
C PRO A 166 -41.20 -29.66 6.02
N ALA A 167 -40.93 -28.57 6.77
CA ALA A 167 -41.86 -28.06 7.78
C ALA A 167 -43.15 -27.55 7.15
N VAL A 168 -43.07 -26.79 6.07
CA VAL A 168 -44.25 -26.29 5.33
C VAL A 168 -45.04 -27.44 4.73
N MET A 169 -44.38 -28.46 4.16
CA MET A 169 -45.07 -29.64 3.61
C MET A 169 -45.76 -30.46 4.68
N SER A 170 -45.21 -30.52 5.89
CA SER A 170 -45.85 -31.20 7.04
C SER A 170 -47.10 -30.47 7.55
N PHE A 171 -47.16 -29.15 7.43
CA PHE A 171 -48.33 -28.36 7.83
C PHE A 171 -49.46 -28.37 6.78
N LEU A 172 -49.16 -28.67 5.53
CA LEU A 172 -50.11 -28.70 4.43
C LEU A 172 -50.75 -30.10 4.21
N HIS A 173 -50.30 -31.09 4.94
CA HIS A 173 -50.79 -32.47 4.87
C HIS A 173 -51.57 -32.83 6.12
#